data_947854c1246f869e04ae6dcf5a335f14
#
_entry.id   947854c1246f869e04ae6dcf5a335f14
#
_cell.length_a   1.000
_cell.length_b   1.000
_cell.length_c   1.000
_cell.angle_alpha   90.00
_cell.angle_beta   90.00
_cell.angle_gamma   90.00
#
_symmetry.space_group_name_H-M   'P 1'
#
loop_
_entity.id
_entity.type
_entity.pdbx_description
1 polymer ?
#
loop_
_entity_poly.entity_id
_entity_poly.type
_entity_poly.pdbx_seq_one_letter_code
_entity_poly.pdbx_strand_id
1 'polypeptide(L)'
;MDIALFSPSSLFSEEDDVSSNGEEKEETQQSFVERKHEFPGMELTIREFSFHQLNANLLWPGTFAFVEWLVEHRSWIEGRRCLELGSGTGALAIFLRKLFHLEITTSDYADQEIEDNIAHNCRENGITPALPHVKHTWGDSFPIAEPDWDLVIASDILLYVKQYPNLIKTLSFLLKSYKSKDDGAVPQTKKEETAMCIGLPKPAFLMSWRRRIGKEDESLFFSGCEDAGLDVKHMGSRVYCIKLRETTKNNI
;
A
#
# COMPACT_ATOMS: atom_id res chain seq x y z
N MET A 1 20.37 -15.95 -13.13
CA MET A 1 18.98 -16.32 -12.80
C MET A 1 18.11 -15.36 -13.57
N ASP A 2 17.51 -15.86 -14.64
CA ASP A 2 16.66 -15.06 -15.51
C ASP A 2 15.33 -14.77 -14.82
N ILE A 3 15.14 -13.51 -14.46
CA ILE A 3 13.83 -13.02 -14.01
C ILE A 3 13.00 -12.87 -15.29
N ALA A 4 12.00 -13.73 -15.46
CA ALA A 4 11.05 -13.58 -16.54
C ALA A 4 10.38 -12.21 -16.43
N LEU A 5 10.70 -11.31 -17.35
CA LEU A 5 10.06 -10.02 -17.51
C LEU A 5 8.67 -10.26 -18.11
N PHE A 6 7.66 -10.30 -17.26
CA PHE A 6 6.28 -10.24 -17.73
C PHE A 6 6.02 -8.84 -18.29
N SER A 7 5.80 -8.77 -19.59
CA SER A 7 5.33 -7.55 -20.23
C SER A 7 3.83 -7.38 -20.00
N PRO A 8 3.37 -6.25 -19.44
CA PRO A 8 1.94 -6.02 -19.21
C PRO A 8 1.09 -5.98 -20.48
N SER A 9 1.71 -5.81 -21.64
CA SER A 9 1.03 -5.71 -22.93
C SER A 9 0.51 -7.04 -23.50
N SER A 10 0.91 -8.18 -22.95
CA SER A 10 0.43 -9.49 -23.42
C SER A 10 -0.89 -9.96 -22.77
N LEU A 11 -1.41 -9.19 -21.80
CA LEU A 11 -2.66 -9.54 -21.08
C LEU A 11 -3.93 -8.93 -21.68
N PHE A 12 -3.82 -8.14 -22.76
CA PHE A 12 -4.97 -7.44 -23.37
C PHE A 12 -4.93 -7.54 -24.90
N SER A 13 -4.77 -8.72 -25.47
CA SER A 13 -5.15 -8.94 -26.86
C SER A 13 -6.64 -9.31 -26.89
N GLU A 14 -7.46 -8.38 -27.34
CA GLU A 14 -8.82 -8.65 -27.79
C GLU A 14 -8.69 -9.54 -29.06
N GLU A 15 -9.02 -10.79 -28.96
CA GLU A 15 -9.34 -11.59 -30.12
C GLU A 15 -10.83 -11.98 -30.02
N ASP A 16 -11.57 -11.37 -30.95
CA ASP A 16 -12.94 -11.75 -31.26
C ASP A 16 -12.98 -13.11 -31.95
N ASP A 17 -14.01 -13.86 -31.58
CA ASP A 17 -14.78 -14.81 -32.34
C ASP A 17 -14.37 -16.28 -32.53
N VAL A 18 -15.40 -17.05 -32.20
CA VAL A 18 -16.05 -18.23 -32.77
C VAL A 18 -15.87 -19.58 -32.08
N SER A 19 -16.94 -19.85 -31.32
CA SER A 19 -17.68 -21.16 -31.13
C SER A 19 -16.97 -22.49 -31.27
N SER A 20 -16.98 -23.32 -30.26
CA SER A 20 -17.89 -24.41 -29.95
C SER A 20 -17.27 -25.50 -29.07
N ASN A 21 -18.08 -25.94 -28.08
CA ASN A 21 -18.14 -27.24 -27.45
C ASN A 21 -16.96 -27.81 -26.67
N GLY A 22 -17.21 -27.96 -25.38
CA GLY A 22 -16.46 -28.83 -24.47
C GLY A 22 -16.00 -28.08 -23.23
N GLU A 23 -16.92 -27.78 -22.30
CA GLU A 23 -16.59 -27.33 -20.97
C GLU A 23 -15.94 -28.44 -20.16
N GLU A 24 -14.68 -28.70 -20.35
CA GLU A 24 -13.83 -29.16 -19.26
C GLU A 24 -13.31 -27.90 -18.55
N LYS A 25 -13.95 -27.52 -17.43
CA LYS A 25 -13.37 -26.61 -16.46
C LYS A 25 -12.13 -27.32 -15.91
N GLU A 26 -10.98 -27.09 -16.52
CA GLU A 26 -9.71 -27.22 -15.81
C GLU A 26 -9.77 -26.23 -14.66
N GLU A 27 -10.15 -26.71 -13.47
CA GLU A 27 -9.79 -26.05 -12.22
C GLU A 27 -8.26 -25.98 -12.22
N THR A 28 -7.71 -24.86 -12.67
CA THR A 28 -6.30 -24.57 -12.53
C THR A 28 -6.03 -24.52 -11.02
N GLN A 29 -5.59 -25.65 -10.48
CA GLN A 29 -5.17 -25.75 -9.08
C GLN A 29 -4.08 -24.70 -8.86
N GLN A 30 -4.41 -23.65 -8.13
CA GLN A 30 -3.44 -22.63 -7.76
C GLN A 30 -2.33 -23.30 -6.98
N SER A 31 -1.10 -23.18 -7.47
CA SER A 31 0.07 -23.70 -6.78
C SER A 31 0.59 -22.63 -5.83
N PHE A 32 0.66 -22.97 -4.54
CA PHE A 32 1.26 -22.14 -3.52
C PHE A 32 2.73 -22.54 -3.31
N VAL A 33 3.58 -21.55 -3.12
CA VAL A 33 5.01 -21.75 -2.81
C VAL A 33 5.38 -20.90 -1.61
N GLU A 34 5.88 -21.52 -0.57
CA GLU A 34 6.47 -20.80 0.57
C GLU A 34 7.94 -20.47 0.27
N ARG A 35 8.29 -19.20 0.47
CA ARG A 35 9.64 -18.69 0.29
C ARG A 35 10.08 -17.95 1.54
N LYS A 36 11.37 -18.11 1.86
CA LYS A 36 12.02 -17.35 2.91
C LYS A 36 12.63 -16.11 2.30
N HIS A 37 12.36 -14.97 2.92
CA HIS A 37 12.84 -13.67 2.50
C HIS A 37 13.57 -12.99 3.65
N GLU A 38 14.78 -12.52 3.36
CA GLU A 38 15.59 -11.76 4.31
C GLU A 38 15.10 -10.32 4.41
N PHE A 39 14.77 -9.90 5.60
CA PHE A 39 14.42 -8.53 5.98
C PHE A 39 15.42 -8.01 7.02
N PRO A 40 15.60 -6.69 7.19
CA PRO A 40 16.46 -6.15 8.23
C PRO A 40 16.14 -6.71 9.62
N GLY A 41 17.06 -7.53 10.16
CA GLY A 41 16.93 -8.11 11.49
C GLY A 41 16.00 -9.32 11.65
N MET A 42 15.43 -9.84 10.55
CA MET A 42 14.61 -11.06 10.58
C MET A 42 14.46 -11.72 9.22
N GLU A 43 14.12 -13.00 9.24
CA GLU A 43 13.62 -13.74 8.07
C GLU A 43 12.11 -13.86 8.17
N LEU A 44 11.39 -13.68 7.06
CA LEU A 44 9.97 -13.95 6.94
C LEU A 44 9.71 -15.11 5.98
N THR A 45 8.85 -16.04 6.38
CA THR A 45 8.32 -17.07 5.51
C THR A 45 7.04 -16.56 4.86
N ILE A 46 7.04 -16.38 3.55
CA ILE A 46 5.93 -15.81 2.79
C ILE A 46 5.42 -16.84 1.78
N ARG A 47 4.16 -17.15 1.88
CA ARG A 47 3.45 -17.93 0.88
C ARG A 47 3.09 -17.02 -0.29
N GLU A 48 3.58 -17.39 -1.45
CA GLU A 48 3.30 -16.80 -2.75
C GLU A 48 2.50 -17.78 -3.57
N PHE A 49 1.74 -17.30 -4.57
CA PHE A 49 1.00 -18.20 -5.46
C PHE A 49 1.28 -17.87 -6.93
N SER A 50 1.03 -18.86 -7.80
CA SER A 50 1.52 -18.83 -9.16
C SER A 50 0.95 -17.70 -10.01
N PHE A 51 -0.28 -17.27 -9.74
CA PHE A 51 -0.96 -16.26 -10.53
C PHE A 51 -2.01 -15.49 -9.71
N HIS A 52 -2.10 -14.19 -9.93
CA HIS A 52 -3.21 -13.35 -9.53
C HIS A 52 -3.40 -12.24 -10.56
N GLN A 53 -4.64 -11.99 -10.99
CA GLN A 53 -4.98 -11.04 -12.06
C GLN A 53 -4.47 -9.60 -11.81
N LEU A 54 -4.31 -9.22 -10.54
CA LEU A 54 -3.81 -7.91 -10.12
C LEU A 54 -2.40 -7.97 -9.52
N ASN A 55 -1.65 -9.06 -9.76
CA ASN A 55 -0.29 -9.25 -9.28
C ASN A 55 -0.13 -9.17 -7.75
N ALA A 56 -1.18 -9.52 -6.98
CA ALA A 56 -1.14 -9.58 -5.51
C ALA A 56 -0.48 -10.87 -4.96
N ASN A 57 0.08 -11.68 -5.83
CA ASN A 57 0.56 -13.04 -5.56
C ASN A 57 2.02 -13.14 -5.10
N LEU A 58 2.82 -12.10 -5.32
CA LEU A 58 4.27 -12.13 -5.08
C LEU A 58 4.73 -11.01 -4.15
N LEU A 59 5.86 -11.23 -3.48
CA LEU A 59 6.58 -10.16 -2.80
C LEU A 59 7.38 -9.34 -3.81
N TRP A 60 7.05 -8.06 -3.93
CA TRP A 60 7.65 -7.17 -4.92
C TRP A 60 8.97 -6.56 -4.45
N PRO A 61 9.97 -6.40 -5.34
CA PRO A 61 11.30 -5.89 -4.97
C PRO A 61 11.33 -4.49 -4.37
N GLY A 62 10.33 -3.64 -4.65
CA GLY A 62 10.23 -2.29 -4.04
C GLY A 62 9.97 -2.34 -2.54
N THR A 63 9.39 -3.42 -2.04
CA THR A 63 9.16 -3.63 -0.62
C THR A 63 10.47 -3.66 0.17
N PHE A 64 11.51 -4.32 -0.33
CA PHE A 64 12.81 -4.41 0.35
C PHE A 64 13.47 -3.04 0.51
N ALA A 65 13.52 -2.25 -0.58
CA ALA A 65 14.07 -0.90 -0.53
C ALA A 65 13.26 0.03 0.39
N PHE A 66 11.94 -0.18 0.45
CA PHE A 66 11.08 0.58 1.34
C PHE A 66 11.31 0.23 2.81
N VAL A 67 11.47 -1.05 3.09
CA VAL A 67 11.77 -1.53 4.44
C VAL A 67 13.09 -0.99 4.95
N GLU A 68 14.16 -1.01 4.16
CA GLU A 68 15.45 -0.41 4.51
C GLU A 68 15.29 1.08 4.86
N TRP A 69 14.59 1.82 4.00
CA TRP A 69 14.34 3.24 4.24
C TRP A 69 13.52 3.47 5.53
N LEU A 70 12.48 2.64 5.79
CA LEU A 70 11.66 2.75 7.01
C LEU A 70 12.47 2.45 8.28
N VAL A 71 13.41 1.52 8.23
CA VAL A 71 14.32 1.23 9.34
C VAL A 71 15.22 2.41 9.65
N GLU A 72 15.79 3.06 8.63
CA GLU A 72 16.61 4.27 8.79
C GLU A 72 15.80 5.46 9.33
N HIS A 73 14.50 5.52 9.03
CA HIS A 73 13.60 6.61 9.42
C HIS A 73 12.58 6.16 10.47
N ARG A 74 12.97 5.24 11.34
CA ARG A 74 12.12 4.60 12.36
C ARG A 74 11.27 5.60 13.16
N SER A 75 11.86 6.69 13.63
CA SER A 75 11.18 7.72 14.42
C SER A 75 9.99 8.39 13.70
N TRP A 76 9.90 8.28 12.38
CA TRP A 76 8.82 8.89 11.61
C TRP A 76 7.56 8.03 11.58
N ILE A 77 7.68 6.73 11.88
CA ILE A 77 6.59 5.76 11.80
C ILE A 77 6.20 5.17 13.16
N GLU A 78 7.11 5.19 14.15
CA GLU A 78 6.83 4.65 15.49
C GLU A 78 5.60 5.29 16.13
N GLY A 79 4.79 4.45 16.78
CA GLY A 79 3.58 4.86 17.48
C GLY A 79 2.44 5.33 16.58
N ARG A 80 2.59 5.21 15.25
CA ARG A 80 1.53 5.55 14.30
C ARG A 80 0.63 4.35 14.03
N ARG A 81 -0.63 4.64 13.79
CA ARG A 81 -1.58 3.69 13.26
C ARG A 81 -1.48 3.70 11.75
N CYS A 82 -1.25 2.54 11.17
CA CYS A 82 -0.94 2.41 9.75
C CYS A 82 -2.01 1.64 8.99
N LEU A 83 -2.25 2.05 7.74
CA LEU A 83 -2.98 1.28 6.73
C LEU A 83 -2.04 0.99 5.56
N GLU A 84 -1.87 -0.26 5.18
CA GLU A 84 -1.17 -0.62 3.94
C GLU A 84 -2.18 -0.80 2.81
N LEU A 85 -1.99 -0.08 1.70
CA LEU A 85 -2.75 -0.22 0.46
C LEU A 85 -2.00 -1.10 -0.53
N GLY A 86 -2.71 -2.04 -1.15
CA GLY A 86 -2.10 -3.00 -2.07
C GLY A 86 -1.15 -3.92 -1.33
N SER A 87 -1.62 -4.53 -0.23
CA SER A 87 -0.79 -5.33 0.68
C SER A 87 -0.27 -6.63 0.05
N GLY A 88 -0.91 -7.14 -1.02
CA GLY A 88 -0.51 -8.36 -1.71
C GLY A 88 -0.34 -9.54 -0.77
N THR A 89 0.90 -9.96 -0.55
CA THR A 89 1.25 -11.06 0.38
C THR A 89 1.19 -10.65 1.86
N GLY A 90 1.06 -9.36 2.18
CA GLY A 90 1.09 -8.82 3.54
C GLY A 90 2.50 -8.70 4.16
N ALA A 91 3.55 -8.99 3.40
CA ALA A 91 4.92 -9.08 3.92
C ALA A 91 5.41 -7.78 4.58
N LEU A 92 5.11 -6.61 4.00
CA LEU A 92 5.50 -5.31 4.57
C LEU A 92 4.79 -5.06 5.91
N ALA A 93 3.47 -5.28 5.98
CA ALA A 93 2.71 -5.13 7.21
C ALA A 93 3.18 -6.08 8.30
N ILE A 94 3.45 -7.35 7.95
CA ILE A 94 4.00 -8.36 8.86
C ILE A 94 5.35 -7.91 9.42
N PHE A 95 6.26 -7.44 8.55
CA PHE A 95 7.55 -6.91 8.95
C PHE A 95 7.41 -5.74 9.94
N LEU A 96 6.59 -4.74 9.59
CA LEU A 96 6.40 -3.55 10.42
C LEU A 96 5.76 -3.89 11.78
N ARG A 97 4.80 -4.82 11.79
CA ARG A 97 4.21 -5.34 13.02
C ARG A 97 5.24 -6.00 13.92
N LYS A 98 6.13 -6.83 13.36
CA LYS A 98 7.14 -7.57 14.13
C LYS A 98 8.26 -6.68 14.62
N LEU A 99 8.78 -5.77 13.79
CA LEU A 99 9.95 -4.96 14.13
C LEU A 99 9.59 -3.73 14.98
N PHE A 100 8.51 -3.03 14.62
CA PHE A 100 8.15 -1.75 15.23
C PHE A 100 6.92 -1.83 16.16
N HIS A 101 6.28 -3.01 16.23
CA HIS A 101 5.04 -3.23 17.00
C HIS A 101 3.89 -2.29 16.59
N LEU A 102 3.88 -1.85 15.32
CA LEU A 102 2.87 -0.93 14.84
C LEU A 102 1.46 -1.54 14.89
N GLU A 103 0.47 -0.69 15.17
CA GLU A 103 -0.93 -0.98 14.89
C GLU A 103 -1.15 -0.80 13.39
N ILE A 104 -1.23 -1.91 12.66
CA ILE A 104 -1.30 -1.89 11.20
C ILE A 104 -2.46 -2.73 10.70
N THR A 105 -3.19 -2.17 9.74
CA THR A 105 -4.26 -2.80 8.97
C THR A 105 -3.78 -2.98 7.54
N THR A 106 -4.05 -4.13 6.93
CA THR A 106 -3.79 -4.39 5.51
C THR A 106 -5.03 -4.06 4.68
N SER A 107 -4.84 -3.65 3.42
CA SER A 107 -5.94 -3.47 2.48
C SER A 107 -5.50 -3.86 1.08
N ASP A 108 -6.35 -4.57 0.37
CA ASP A 108 -6.16 -4.95 -1.02
C ASP A 108 -7.50 -5.07 -1.74
N TYR A 109 -7.44 -5.39 -3.04
CA TYR A 109 -8.60 -5.69 -3.85
C TYR A 109 -9.57 -6.63 -3.11
N ALA A 110 -10.88 -6.48 -3.36
CA ALA A 110 -11.92 -7.21 -2.64
C ALA A 110 -11.96 -8.69 -3.06
N ASP A 111 -10.89 -9.41 -2.74
CA ASP A 111 -10.68 -10.82 -3.03
C ASP A 111 -10.44 -11.61 -1.74
N GLN A 112 -11.16 -12.74 -1.57
CA GLN A 112 -11.02 -13.60 -0.39
C GLN A 112 -9.67 -14.29 -0.37
N GLU A 113 -9.11 -14.63 -1.51
CA GLU A 113 -7.85 -15.34 -1.61
C GLU A 113 -6.68 -14.50 -1.08
N ILE A 114 -6.68 -13.20 -1.38
CA ILE A 114 -5.68 -12.26 -0.84
C ILE A 114 -5.78 -12.21 0.69
N GLU A 115 -6.98 -12.02 1.23
CA GLU A 115 -7.19 -11.99 2.69
C GLU A 115 -6.73 -13.28 3.35
N ASP A 116 -7.12 -14.44 2.82
CA ASP A 116 -6.74 -15.75 3.35
C ASP A 116 -5.23 -15.98 3.28
N ASN A 117 -4.57 -15.48 2.22
CA ASN A 117 -3.12 -15.56 2.07
C ASN A 117 -2.40 -14.67 3.08
N ILE A 118 -2.85 -13.44 3.29
CA ILE A 118 -2.31 -12.54 4.32
C ILE A 118 -2.47 -13.17 5.70
N ALA A 119 -3.65 -13.72 6.01
CA ALA A 119 -3.90 -14.40 7.28
C ALA A 119 -3.00 -15.63 7.48
N HIS A 120 -2.75 -16.40 6.42
CA HIS A 120 -1.78 -17.50 6.45
C HIS A 120 -0.38 -16.98 6.76
N ASN A 121 0.11 -15.98 6.02
CA ASN A 121 1.43 -15.41 6.19
C ASN A 121 1.63 -14.78 7.58
N CYS A 122 0.58 -14.19 8.16
CA CYS A 122 0.60 -13.73 9.54
C CYS A 122 0.90 -14.89 10.51
N ARG A 123 0.17 -16.02 10.40
CA ARG A 123 0.34 -17.19 11.28
C ARG A 123 1.73 -17.80 11.15
N GLU A 124 2.22 -17.99 9.93
CA GLU A 124 3.56 -18.54 9.66
C GLU A 124 4.68 -17.66 10.25
N ASN A 125 4.43 -16.37 10.40
CA ASN A 125 5.37 -15.44 11.02
C ASN A 125 5.06 -15.11 12.49
N GLY A 126 4.21 -15.90 13.15
CA GLY A 126 3.93 -15.81 14.59
C GLY A 126 3.02 -14.63 14.97
N ILE A 127 2.22 -14.11 14.06
CA ILE A 127 1.23 -13.07 14.34
C ILE A 127 -0.15 -13.70 14.50
N THR A 128 -0.64 -13.72 15.75
CA THR A 128 -1.95 -14.27 16.12
C THR A 128 -2.61 -13.33 17.13
N PRO A 129 -3.84 -12.85 16.88
CA PRO A 129 -4.62 -13.03 15.65
C PRO A 129 -3.95 -12.38 14.43
N ALA A 130 -4.38 -12.77 13.23
CA ALA A 130 -3.92 -12.15 12.00
C ALA A 130 -4.19 -10.64 12.00
N LEU A 131 -3.40 -9.90 11.22
CA LEU A 131 -3.60 -8.46 11.06
C LEU A 131 -5.02 -8.16 10.53
N PRO A 132 -5.66 -7.08 11.00
CA PRO A 132 -6.93 -6.64 10.39
C PRO A 132 -6.76 -6.41 8.89
N HIS A 133 -7.77 -6.81 8.11
CA HIS A 133 -7.78 -6.63 6.67
C HIS A 133 -9.03 -5.88 6.21
N VAL A 134 -8.86 -4.93 5.29
CA VAL A 134 -9.95 -4.18 4.67
C VAL A 134 -9.97 -4.49 3.17
N LYS A 135 -10.98 -5.22 2.72
CA LYS A 135 -11.25 -5.41 1.29
C LYS A 135 -11.70 -4.10 0.67
N HIS A 136 -10.93 -3.58 -0.28
CA HIS A 136 -11.27 -2.33 -0.93
C HIS A 136 -10.74 -2.24 -2.35
N THR A 137 -11.63 -2.15 -3.31
CA THR A 137 -11.30 -1.82 -4.70
C THR A 137 -11.12 -0.31 -4.83
N TRP A 138 -9.97 0.13 -5.33
CA TRP A 138 -9.70 1.56 -5.48
C TRP A 138 -10.77 2.26 -6.31
N GLY A 139 -11.18 3.43 -5.85
CA GLY A 139 -12.23 4.23 -6.48
C GLY A 139 -13.66 3.94 -5.97
N ASP A 140 -13.89 2.81 -5.34
CA ASP A 140 -15.16 2.53 -4.68
C ASP A 140 -15.31 3.35 -3.39
N SER A 141 -16.49 3.28 -2.78
CA SER A 141 -16.70 3.86 -1.45
C SER A 141 -15.89 3.08 -0.42
N PHE A 142 -15.06 3.78 0.35
CA PHE A 142 -14.28 3.13 1.39
C PHE A 142 -15.20 2.64 2.53
N PRO A 143 -15.04 1.41 3.03
CA PRO A 143 -15.99 0.79 3.96
C PRO A 143 -16.01 1.45 5.36
N ILE A 144 -14.99 2.27 5.68
CA ILE A 144 -14.89 2.99 6.95
C ILE A 144 -15.04 4.48 6.66
N ALA A 145 -16.11 5.09 7.18
CA ALA A 145 -16.46 6.48 6.90
C ALA A 145 -15.49 7.49 7.55
N GLU A 146 -14.98 7.17 8.74
CA GLU A 146 -14.03 8.00 9.49
C GLU A 146 -12.72 7.23 9.71
N PRO A 147 -11.82 7.23 8.73
CA PRO A 147 -10.53 6.57 8.85
C PRO A 147 -9.67 7.27 9.91
N ASP A 148 -8.99 6.48 10.73
CA ASP A 148 -8.20 6.96 11.86
C ASP A 148 -6.72 6.52 11.80
N TRP A 149 -6.24 6.17 10.60
CA TRP A 149 -4.84 5.83 10.37
C TRP A 149 -3.99 7.07 10.18
N ASP A 150 -3.00 7.26 11.04
CA ASP A 150 -2.05 8.36 10.99
C ASP A 150 -1.17 8.33 9.74
N LEU A 151 -0.96 7.13 9.20
CA LEU A 151 -0.09 6.89 8.07
C LEU A 151 -0.69 5.82 7.15
N VAL A 152 -0.88 6.16 5.90
CA VAL A 152 -1.17 5.21 4.82
C VAL A 152 0.15 4.87 4.15
N ILE A 153 0.43 3.60 3.90
CA ILE A 153 1.67 3.15 3.25
C ILE A 153 1.37 2.27 2.05
N ALA A 154 2.29 2.21 1.10
CA ALA A 154 2.23 1.27 -0.01
C ALA A 154 3.60 1.01 -0.63
N SER A 155 3.78 -0.16 -1.24
CA SER A 155 4.97 -0.48 -2.03
C SER A 155 4.59 -1.02 -3.41
N ASP A 156 5.24 -0.52 -4.45
CA ASP A 156 5.14 -0.99 -5.85
C ASP A 156 3.71 -1.03 -6.46
N ILE A 157 2.83 -0.11 -6.08
CA ILE A 157 1.41 -0.12 -6.49
C ILE A 157 1.10 0.63 -7.80
N LEU A 158 2.06 1.30 -8.44
CA LEU A 158 1.82 2.11 -9.65
C LEU A 158 1.98 1.32 -10.96
N LEU A 159 1.50 0.08 -11.03
CA LEU A 159 1.63 -0.76 -12.22
C LEU A 159 0.57 -0.46 -13.28
N TYR A 160 -0.62 -0.06 -12.85
CA TYR A 160 -1.78 0.08 -13.73
C TYR A 160 -2.19 1.53 -13.90
N VAL A 161 -1.74 2.18 -14.96
CA VAL A 161 -2.01 3.61 -15.25
C VAL A 161 -3.51 3.92 -15.26
N LYS A 162 -4.33 3.02 -15.81
CA LYS A 162 -5.79 3.15 -15.83
C LYS A 162 -6.43 3.23 -14.43
N GLN A 163 -5.73 2.75 -13.40
CA GLN A 163 -6.22 2.78 -12.01
C GLN A 163 -5.78 4.02 -11.23
N TYR A 164 -4.95 4.88 -11.79
CA TYR A 164 -4.47 6.08 -11.07
C TYR A 164 -5.60 7.00 -10.60
N PRO A 165 -6.63 7.32 -11.41
CA PRO A 165 -7.74 8.14 -10.91
C PRO A 165 -8.47 7.50 -9.72
N ASN A 166 -8.64 6.17 -9.73
CA ASN A 166 -9.26 5.42 -8.65
C ASN A 166 -8.41 5.41 -7.38
N LEU A 167 -7.10 5.17 -7.51
CA LEU A 167 -6.16 5.24 -6.41
C LEU A 167 -6.12 6.63 -5.78
N ILE A 168 -6.04 7.69 -6.61
CA ILE A 168 -6.04 9.08 -6.15
C ILE A 168 -7.34 9.42 -5.43
N LYS A 169 -8.49 8.93 -5.91
CA LYS A 169 -9.79 9.10 -5.24
C LYS A 169 -9.78 8.47 -3.85
N THR A 170 -9.28 7.22 -3.74
CA THR A 170 -9.14 6.51 -2.45
C THR A 170 -8.20 7.26 -1.51
N LEU A 171 -7.01 7.67 -1.98
CA LEU A 171 -6.05 8.45 -1.18
C LEU A 171 -6.64 9.77 -0.70
N SER A 172 -7.31 10.51 -1.61
CA SER A 172 -7.96 11.78 -1.26
C SER A 172 -9.01 11.58 -0.16
N PHE A 173 -9.79 10.51 -0.22
CA PHE A 173 -10.75 10.17 0.83
C PHE A 173 -10.05 9.88 2.15
N LEU A 174 -9.07 8.98 2.18
CA LEU A 174 -8.36 8.58 3.39
C LEU A 174 -7.69 9.76 4.09
N LEU A 175 -7.09 10.67 3.32
CA LEU A 175 -6.41 11.83 3.87
C LEU A 175 -7.39 12.94 4.31
N LYS A 176 -8.48 13.19 3.57
CA LYS A 176 -9.46 14.25 3.88
C LYS A 176 -10.42 13.87 5.00
N SER A 177 -10.77 12.60 5.12
CA SER A 177 -11.74 12.10 6.10
C SER A 177 -11.09 11.61 7.39
N TYR A 178 -9.77 11.72 7.51
CA TYR A 178 -9.02 11.31 8.70
C TYR A 178 -9.56 11.93 9.98
N LYS A 179 -9.69 11.09 11.02
CA LYS A 179 -10.06 11.50 12.39
C LYS A 179 -9.01 10.99 13.36
N SER A 180 -8.35 11.92 14.06
CA SER A 180 -7.42 11.53 15.11
C SER A 180 -8.15 10.91 16.30
N LYS A 181 -7.62 9.81 16.84
CA LYS A 181 -8.15 9.24 18.10
C LYS A 181 -7.82 10.12 19.31
N ASP A 182 -6.81 10.97 19.21
CA ASP A 182 -6.33 11.80 20.30
C ASP A 182 -7.22 13.05 20.54
N ASP A 183 -8.15 13.37 19.65
CA ASP A 183 -9.02 14.54 19.74
C ASP A 183 -10.08 14.45 20.88
N GLY A 184 -10.11 13.33 21.63
CA GLY A 184 -11.05 13.10 22.74
C GLY A 184 -10.52 13.34 24.15
N ALA A 185 -9.24 13.64 24.34
CA ALA A 185 -8.61 13.80 25.65
C ALA A 185 -7.83 15.11 25.78
N VAL A 186 -8.43 16.04 26.54
CA VAL A 186 -7.82 17.28 27.12
C VAL A 186 -7.70 18.48 26.19
N PRO A 187 -8.18 19.69 26.61
CA PRO A 187 -7.99 20.93 25.86
C PRO A 187 -6.49 21.25 25.79
N GLN A 188 -5.95 21.25 24.61
CA GLN A 188 -4.57 21.70 24.38
C GLN A 188 -4.46 23.19 24.76
N THR A 189 -3.92 23.45 25.93
CA THR A 189 -3.27 24.74 26.21
C THR A 189 -2.20 24.92 25.14
N LYS A 190 -2.28 26.05 24.44
CA LYS A 190 -1.32 26.52 23.44
C LYS A 190 0.10 26.28 23.95
N LYS A 191 0.73 25.19 23.53
CA LYS A 191 2.16 24.99 23.63
C LYS A 191 2.76 25.35 22.28
N GLU A 192 3.34 26.52 22.28
CA GLU A 192 4.35 27.08 21.41
C GLU A 192 4.76 26.30 20.16
N GLU A 193 4.42 26.94 19.02
CA GLU A 193 5.02 26.76 17.71
C GLU A 193 6.53 26.98 17.76
N THR A 194 7.31 26.06 18.27
CA THR A 194 8.78 26.11 18.11
C THR A 194 9.43 24.76 18.39
N ALA A 195 8.87 23.69 17.84
CA ALA A 195 9.64 22.50 17.52
C ALA A 195 9.44 22.24 16.03
N MET A 196 10.48 22.44 15.23
CA MET A 196 10.52 21.89 13.88
C MET A 196 10.11 20.41 14.00
N CYS A 197 8.88 20.09 13.63
CA CYS A 197 8.40 18.71 13.60
C CYS A 197 9.28 17.95 12.59
N ILE A 198 10.35 17.36 13.12
CA ILE A 198 11.17 16.39 12.40
C ILE A 198 10.30 15.13 12.29
N GLY A 199 9.40 15.10 11.30
CA GLY A 199 8.52 13.94 11.11
C GLY A 199 7.54 14.13 9.96
N LEU A 200 6.87 13.03 9.62
CA LEU A 200 5.78 13.04 8.63
C LEU A 200 4.53 13.70 9.25
N PRO A 201 3.74 14.46 8.46
CA PRO A 201 2.44 14.97 8.92
C PRO A 201 1.48 13.81 9.27
N LYS A 202 0.37 14.15 9.93
CA LYS A 202 -0.75 13.26 10.19
C LYS A 202 -2.02 13.92 9.63
N PRO A 203 -2.76 13.25 8.73
CA PRO A 203 -2.39 12.01 8.04
C PRO A 203 -1.37 12.25 6.93
N ALA A 204 -0.69 11.19 6.51
CA ALA A 204 0.16 11.20 5.33
C ALA A 204 0.06 9.86 4.59
N PHE A 205 0.35 9.88 3.29
CA PHE A 205 0.61 8.68 2.50
C PHE A 205 2.09 8.61 2.16
N LEU A 206 2.72 7.49 2.48
CA LEU A 206 4.13 7.22 2.23
C LEU A 206 4.24 5.99 1.33
N MET A 207 4.88 6.13 0.19
CA MET A 207 5.02 5.04 -0.74
C MET A 207 6.44 4.88 -1.26
N SER A 208 6.83 3.63 -1.53
CA SER A 208 7.99 3.29 -2.34
C SER A 208 7.55 2.81 -3.72
N TRP A 209 8.24 3.29 -4.74
CA TRP A 209 7.95 2.90 -6.10
C TRP A 209 9.22 2.66 -6.91
N ARG A 210 9.40 1.45 -7.41
CA ARG A 210 10.44 1.13 -8.39
C ARG A 210 9.84 1.20 -9.79
N ARG A 211 10.27 2.21 -10.58
CA ARG A 211 9.73 2.41 -11.93
C ARG A 211 9.85 1.15 -12.79
N ARG A 212 8.70 0.73 -13.33
CA ARG A 212 8.54 -0.40 -14.27
C ARG A 212 7.74 -0.01 -15.50
N ILE A 213 7.29 1.22 -15.57
CA ILE A 213 6.51 1.81 -16.66
C ILE A 213 7.23 3.04 -17.21
N GLY A 214 6.76 3.60 -18.31
CA GLY A 214 7.29 4.82 -18.89
C GLY A 214 7.28 6.00 -17.90
N LYS A 215 8.25 6.92 -18.04
CA LYS A 215 8.31 8.10 -17.17
C LYS A 215 7.07 8.99 -17.32
N GLU A 216 6.53 9.07 -18.54
CA GLU A 216 5.33 9.85 -18.83
C GLU A 216 4.12 9.26 -18.11
N ASP A 217 3.93 7.94 -18.21
CA ASP A 217 2.86 7.22 -17.51
C ASP A 217 2.94 7.37 -15.99
N GLU A 218 4.15 7.23 -15.42
CA GLU A 218 4.39 7.44 -14.00
C GLU A 218 4.03 8.86 -13.57
N SER A 219 4.36 9.86 -14.39
CA SER A 219 4.08 11.27 -14.07
C SER A 219 2.60 11.58 -13.95
N LEU A 220 1.73 10.80 -14.62
CA LEU A 220 0.27 10.96 -14.53
C LEU A 220 -0.26 10.73 -13.12
N PHE A 221 0.34 9.82 -12.36
CA PHE A 221 -0.04 9.63 -10.96
C PHE A 221 0.29 10.86 -10.11
N PHE A 222 1.51 11.37 -10.22
CA PHE A 222 1.96 12.50 -9.39
C PHE A 222 1.21 13.79 -9.77
N SER A 223 1.06 14.09 -11.06
CA SER A 223 0.27 15.25 -11.49
C SER A 223 -1.20 15.13 -11.09
N GLY A 224 -1.78 13.93 -11.21
CA GLY A 224 -3.14 13.69 -10.75
C GLY A 224 -3.33 13.88 -9.24
N CYS A 225 -2.31 13.56 -8.42
CA CYS A 225 -2.32 13.89 -7.00
C CYS A 225 -2.33 15.40 -6.77
N GLU A 226 -1.49 16.16 -7.50
CA GLU A 226 -1.43 17.61 -7.39
C GLU A 226 -2.76 18.27 -7.82
N ASP A 227 -3.39 17.78 -8.90
CA ASP A 227 -4.70 18.22 -9.36
C ASP A 227 -5.81 17.93 -8.35
N ALA A 228 -5.68 16.83 -7.61
CA ALA A 228 -6.60 16.47 -6.51
C ALA A 228 -6.39 17.28 -5.23
N GLY A 229 -5.43 18.22 -5.20
CA GLY A 229 -5.11 19.05 -4.04
C GLY A 229 -4.23 18.36 -3.02
N LEU A 230 -3.41 17.42 -3.47
CA LEU A 230 -2.40 16.76 -2.66
C LEU A 230 -1.01 17.32 -3.00
N ASP A 231 -0.15 17.45 -2.01
CA ASP A 231 1.26 17.80 -2.20
C ASP A 231 2.10 16.54 -2.25
N VAL A 232 2.95 16.43 -3.26
CA VAL A 232 3.86 15.29 -3.47
C VAL A 232 5.29 15.73 -3.17
N LYS A 233 5.95 15.02 -2.27
CA LYS A 233 7.36 15.26 -1.92
C LYS A 233 8.18 14.00 -2.09
N HIS A 234 9.23 14.05 -2.92
CA HIS A 234 10.22 12.99 -3.01
C HIS A 234 11.14 13.03 -1.79
N MET A 235 11.24 11.90 -1.08
CA MET A 235 11.95 11.78 0.20
C MET A 235 13.34 11.14 0.06
N GLY A 236 13.77 10.85 -1.16
CA GLY A 236 14.97 10.06 -1.45
C GLY A 236 14.66 8.57 -1.63
N SER A 237 15.62 7.81 -2.12
CA SER A 237 15.54 6.33 -2.29
C SER A 237 14.22 5.81 -2.90
N ARG A 238 13.64 6.59 -3.82
CA ARG A 238 12.34 6.29 -4.47
C ARG A 238 11.15 6.26 -3.50
N VAL A 239 11.27 6.92 -2.37
CA VAL A 239 10.18 7.09 -1.42
C VAL A 239 9.54 8.46 -1.63
N TYR A 240 8.21 8.48 -1.63
CA TYR A 240 7.40 9.67 -1.81
C TYR A 240 6.45 9.82 -0.63
N CYS A 241 6.33 11.05 -0.14
CA CYS A 241 5.34 11.43 0.85
C CYS A 241 4.28 12.31 0.18
N ILE A 242 3.02 11.93 0.34
CA ILE A 242 1.87 12.66 -0.20
C ILE A 242 0.99 13.06 0.97
N LYS A 243 0.60 14.33 1.01
CA LYS A 243 -0.23 14.93 2.06
C LYS A 243 -1.26 15.87 1.47
N LEU A 244 -2.22 16.28 2.27
CA LEU A 244 -3.12 17.37 1.86
C LEU A 244 -2.33 18.66 1.65
N ARG A 245 -2.67 19.38 0.58
CA ARG A 245 -2.14 20.74 0.37
C ARG A 245 -2.70 21.67 1.43
N GLU A 246 -1.84 22.39 2.08
CA GLU A 246 -2.24 23.41 3.04
C GLU A 246 -2.89 24.57 2.28
N THR A 247 -4.16 24.86 2.58
CA THR A 247 -4.80 26.07 2.09
C THR A 247 -4.24 27.23 2.91
N THR A 248 -3.35 28.03 2.32
CA THR A 248 -2.98 29.34 2.88
C THR A 248 -4.28 30.15 3.07
N LYS A 249 -4.73 30.30 4.32
CA LYS A 249 -5.75 31.31 4.62
C LYS A 249 -5.09 32.66 4.33
N ASN A 250 -5.34 33.21 3.14
CA ASN A 250 -5.09 34.62 2.88
C ASN A 250 -5.96 35.38 3.88
N ASN A 251 -5.34 35.91 4.94
CA ASN A 251 -5.95 36.94 5.78
C ASN A 251 -6.18 38.15 4.88
N ILE A 252 -7.42 38.37 4.46
CA ILE A 252 -7.92 39.62 3.91
C ILE A 252 -8.32 40.50 5.09
#